data_cfad9bb432f775ce4399ff7576fcd307
#
_entry.id   cfad9bb432f775ce4399ff7576fcd307
#
_cell.length_a   1.000
_cell.length_b   1.000
_cell.length_c   1.000
_cell.angle_alpha   90.00
_cell.angle_beta   90.00
_cell.angle_gamma   90.00
#
_symmetry.space_group_name_H-M   'P 1'
#
loop_
_entity.id
_entity.type
_entity.pdbx_description
1 polymer ?
#
loop_
_entity_poly.entity_id
_entity_poly.type
_entity_poly.pdbx_seq_one_letter_code
_entity_poly.pdbx_strand_id
1 'polypeptide(L)'
;MGYRDGKGVEKNIDKAVEILSQICQGERFDGCAKLGEIYQDDTYGKKDEVKAYEYYLLAFTKKEHEASGKYVKDKDNAAKACEAKIALGCEYAGSAYYQEKQFAKAAEYFDKGCEKGLVESCLFAGYTYYMPPAESGVEKDNLTDRKSVV
;
A
#
# COMPACT_ATOMS: atom_id res chain seq x y z
N MET A 1 12.16 -8.06 -27.20
CA MET A 1 12.63 -8.21 -26.54
C MET A 1 13.96 -8.30 -25.95
N GLY A 2 15.05 -7.86 -26.48
CA GLY A 2 16.39 -7.95 -25.97
C GLY A 2 16.67 -7.14 -24.74
N TYR A 3 15.77 -6.30 -24.35
CA TYR A 3 16.04 -5.43 -23.21
C TYR A 3 16.06 -6.14 -21.88
N ARG A 4 15.60 -7.35 -21.84
CA ARG A 4 15.56 -8.09 -20.59
C ARG A 4 16.56 -9.21 -20.55
N ASP A 5 17.37 -9.30 -21.59
CA ASP A 5 18.32 -10.38 -21.68
C ASP A 5 19.71 -9.88 -21.93
N GLY A 6 20.66 -10.47 -21.30
CA GLY A 6 22.04 -10.28 -21.64
C GLY A 6 22.59 -8.90 -21.33
N LYS A 7 23.63 -8.57 -22.06
CA LYS A 7 24.36 -7.36 -21.81
C LYS A 7 23.55 -6.15 -22.22
N GLY A 8 23.75 -5.08 -21.55
CA GLY A 8 23.04 -3.86 -21.86
C GLY A 8 21.72 -3.74 -21.15
N VAL A 9 21.36 -4.75 -20.33
CA VAL A 9 20.13 -4.70 -19.58
C VAL A 9 20.06 -3.43 -18.74
N GLU A 10 21.16 -3.07 -18.09
CA GLU A 10 21.14 -1.91 -17.21
C GLU A 10 20.83 -0.62 -17.95
N LYS A 11 21.47 -0.43 -19.10
CA LYS A 11 21.20 0.76 -19.89
C LYS A 11 19.77 0.79 -20.35
N ASN A 12 19.28 -0.35 -20.79
CA ASN A 12 17.95 -0.42 -21.37
C ASN A 12 16.87 -0.33 -20.33
N ILE A 13 17.16 -0.78 -19.09
CA ILE A 13 16.15 -0.68 -18.06
C ILE A 13 15.95 0.77 -17.64
N ASP A 14 17.00 1.59 -17.64
CA ASP A 14 16.83 3.01 -17.33
C ASP A 14 15.94 3.68 -18.36
N LYS A 15 16.15 3.35 -19.62
CA LYS A 15 15.31 3.92 -20.66
C LYS A 15 13.88 3.42 -20.55
N ALA A 16 13.73 2.14 -20.23
CA ALA A 16 12.40 1.58 -20.04
C ALA A 16 11.67 2.28 -18.90
N VAL A 17 12.37 2.54 -17.80
CA VAL A 17 11.78 3.24 -16.68
C VAL A 17 11.33 4.65 -17.09
N GLU A 18 12.16 5.33 -17.86
CA GLU A 18 11.80 6.67 -18.32
C GLU A 18 10.52 6.65 -19.16
N ILE A 19 10.47 5.72 -20.12
CA ILE A 19 9.31 5.62 -20.99
C ILE A 19 8.06 5.23 -20.22
N LEU A 20 8.21 4.24 -19.34
CA LEU A 20 7.07 3.78 -18.54
C LEU A 20 6.58 4.85 -17.59
N SER A 21 7.49 5.68 -17.09
CA SER A 21 7.10 6.79 -16.22
C SER A 21 6.21 7.76 -16.96
N GLN A 22 6.54 8.05 -18.22
CA GLN A 22 5.72 8.94 -19.01
C GLN A 22 4.33 8.34 -19.26
N ILE A 23 4.30 7.04 -19.54
CA ILE A 23 3.03 6.35 -19.75
C ILE A 23 2.20 6.34 -18.46
N CYS A 24 2.87 6.10 -17.34
CA CYS A 24 2.18 6.06 -16.05
C CYS A 24 1.61 7.43 -15.67
N GLN A 25 2.35 8.49 -15.99
CA GLN A 25 1.85 9.84 -15.69
C GLN A 25 0.62 10.19 -16.51
N GLY A 26 0.47 9.55 -17.66
CA GLY A 26 -0.75 9.74 -18.46
C GLY A 26 -1.89 8.96 -17.82
N GLU A 27 -2.74 8.39 -18.65
CA GLU A 27 -3.88 7.67 -18.12
C GLU A 27 -3.76 6.16 -18.25
N ARG A 28 -2.58 5.69 -18.56
CA ARG A 28 -2.35 4.27 -18.78
C ARG A 28 -1.85 3.61 -17.50
N PHE A 29 -2.74 2.87 -16.86
CA PHE A 29 -2.37 2.19 -15.61
C PHE A 29 -1.33 1.10 -15.84
N ASP A 30 -1.27 0.53 -17.05
CA ASP A 30 -0.31 -0.54 -17.33
C ASP A 30 1.13 -0.06 -17.25
N GLY A 31 1.40 1.20 -17.56
CA GLY A 31 2.73 1.75 -17.35
C GLY A 31 3.12 1.76 -15.88
N CYS A 32 2.17 2.13 -15.03
CA CYS A 32 2.41 2.13 -13.58
C CYS A 32 2.63 0.71 -13.07
N ALA A 33 1.83 -0.25 -13.54
CA ALA A 33 1.96 -1.63 -13.10
C ALA A 33 3.32 -2.19 -13.50
N LYS A 34 3.77 -1.88 -14.71
CA LYS A 34 5.08 -2.35 -15.16
C LYS A 34 6.21 -1.75 -14.34
N LEU A 35 6.08 -0.49 -13.97
CA LEU A 35 7.08 0.12 -13.09
C LEU A 35 7.11 -0.58 -11.73
N GLY A 36 5.93 -0.93 -11.21
CA GLY A 36 5.87 -1.69 -9.97
C GLY A 36 6.64 -2.99 -10.09
N GLU A 37 6.45 -3.70 -11.20
CA GLU A 37 7.17 -4.96 -11.43
C GLU A 37 8.67 -4.76 -11.46
N ILE A 38 9.13 -3.70 -12.11
CA ILE A 38 10.57 -3.43 -12.22
C ILE A 38 11.15 -3.14 -10.84
N TYR A 39 10.48 -2.34 -10.05
CA TYR A 39 11.00 -2.00 -8.71
C TYR A 39 10.84 -3.14 -7.72
N GLN A 40 9.97 -4.09 -8.00
CA GLN A 40 9.82 -5.26 -7.15
C GLN A 40 10.88 -6.32 -7.44
N ASP A 41 11.38 -6.35 -8.67
CA ASP A 41 12.25 -7.41 -9.16
C ASP A 41 13.71 -7.11 -8.86
N ASP A 42 14.45 -8.11 -8.37
CA ASP A 42 15.88 -7.98 -8.11
C ASP A 42 16.71 -7.93 -9.38
N THR A 43 16.16 -8.42 -10.47
CA THR A 43 16.91 -8.67 -11.71
C THR A 43 17.55 -7.41 -12.26
N TYR A 44 16.88 -6.28 -12.12
CA TYR A 44 17.31 -5.07 -12.81
C TYR A 44 18.16 -4.14 -11.96
N GLY A 45 18.46 -4.53 -10.74
CA GLY A 45 19.26 -3.68 -9.86
C GLY A 45 18.56 -2.43 -9.41
N LYS A 46 17.23 -2.39 -9.51
CA LYS A 46 16.47 -1.22 -9.09
C LYS A 46 15.46 -1.52 -8.00
N LYS A 47 15.66 -2.61 -7.29
CA LYS A 47 14.68 -3.03 -6.31
C LYS A 47 14.44 -1.95 -5.26
N ASP A 48 13.17 -1.60 -5.08
CA ASP A 48 12.76 -0.60 -4.09
C ASP A 48 11.32 -0.92 -3.77
N GLU A 49 11.11 -1.56 -2.64
CA GLU A 49 9.77 -2.03 -2.29
C GLU A 49 8.78 -0.90 -2.07
N VAL A 50 9.25 0.25 -1.59
CA VAL A 50 8.38 1.40 -1.39
C VAL A 50 7.91 1.94 -2.73
N LYS A 51 8.83 2.10 -3.68
CA LYS A 51 8.44 2.57 -5.01
C LYS A 51 7.56 1.57 -5.72
N ALA A 52 7.84 0.28 -5.55
CA ALA A 52 6.98 -0.75 -6.14
C ALA A 52 5.57 -0.61 -5.62
N TYR A 53 5.43 -0.42 -4.31
CA TYR A 53 4.10 -0.26 -3.73
C TYR A 53 3.40 0.99 -4.29
N GLU A 54 4.14 2.10 -4.37
CA GLU A 54 3.56 3.34 -4.87
C GLU A 54 3.06 3.18 -6.30
N TYR A 55 3.84 2.53 -7.15
CA TYR A 55 3.41 2.36 -8.54
C TYR A 55 2.26 1.37 -8.68
N TYR A 56 2.27 0.30 -7.90
CA TYR A 56 1.13 -0.61 -7.90
C TYR A 56 -0.12 0.08 -7.37
N LEU A 57 0.05 0.93 -6.35
CA LEU A 57 -1.08 1.67 -5.83
C LEU A 57 -1.65 2.62 -6.88
N LEU A 58 -0.79 3.30 -7.62
CA LEU A 58 -1.25 4.15 -8.70
C LEU A 58 -2.01 3.35 -9.76
N ALA A 59 -1.47 2.20 -10.15
CA ALA A 59 -2.14 1.37 -11.13
C ALA A 59 -3.50 0.91 -10.63
N PHE A 60 -3.57 0.54 -9.37
CA PHE A 60 -4.81 0.06 -8.78
C PHE A 60 -5.84 1.18 -8.70
N THR A 61 -5.42 2.36 -8.27
CA THR A 61 -6.37 3.47 -8.13
C THR A 61 -6.83 4.00 -9.48
N LYS A 62 -5.98 3.93 -10.51
CA LYS A 62 -6.37 4.41 -11.83
C LYS A 62 -7.36 3.46 -12.51
N LYS A 63 -7.18 2.18 -12.35
CA LYS A 63 -8.01 1.23 -13.08
C LYS A 63 -8.33 -0.04 -12.30
N GLU A 64 -8.05 -0.06 -11.03
CA GLU A 64 -8.28 -1.22 -10.20
C GLU A 64 -7.68 -2.48 -10.83
N HIS A 65 -6.47 -2.35 -11.30
CA HIS A 65 -5.75 -3.45 -11.92
C HIS A 65 -5.65 -4.62 -10.94
N GLU A 66 -6.10 -5.80 -11.37
CA GLU A 66 -6.22 -6.93 -10.46
C GLU A 66 -4.91 -7.30 -9.77
N ALA A 67 -3.85 -7.42 -10.54
CA ALA A 67 -2.55 -7.78 -9.96
C ALA A 67 -2.07 -6.72 -8.98
N SER A 68 -2.29 -5.44 -9.33
CA SER A 68 -1.92 -4.36 -8.44
C SER A 68 -2.75 -4.38 -7.17
N GLY A 69 -4.04 -4.70 -7.30
CA GLY A 69 -4.90 -4.79 -6.13
C GLY A 69 -4.44 -5.86 -5.17
N LYS A 70 -4.05 -7.02 -5.71
CA LYS A 70 -3.53 -8.08 -4.86
C LYS A 70 -2.27 -7.64 -4.13
N TYR A 71 -1.38 -6.96 -4.84
CA TYR A 71 -0.13 -6.52 -4.26
C TYR A 71 -0.35 -5.49 -3.15
N VAL A 72 -1.16 -4.46 -3.44
CA VAL A 72 -1.32 -3.38 -2.47
C VAL A 72 -2.13 -3.81 -1.25
N LYS A 73 -2.98 -4.81 -1.41
CA LYS A 73 -3.78 -5.29 -0.29
C LYS A 73 -3.13 -6.44 0.46
N ASP A 74 -1.98 -6.90 0.01
CA ASP A 74 -1.24 -7.92 0.72
C ASP A 74 -0.83 -7.35 2.08
N LYS A 75 -1.12 -8.10 3.12
CA LYS A 75 -0.90 -7.63 4.48
C LYS A 75 0.53 -7.19 4.74
N ASP A 76 1.48 -7.99 4.31
CA ASP A 76 2.88 -7.68 4.59
C ASP A 76 3.36 -6.48 3.79
N ASN A 77 2.96 -6.41 2.53
CA ASN A 77 3.34 -5.26 1.70
C ASN A 77 2.71 -3.98 2.22
N ALA A 78 1.45 -4.06 2.62
CA ALA A 78 0.75 -2.89 3.15
C ALA A 78 1.38 -2.43 4.46
N ALA A 79 1.76 -3.37 5.32
CA ALA A 79 2.39 -3.02 6.58
C ALA A 79 3.73 -2.31 6.36
N LYS A 80 4.53 -2.82 5.42
CA LYS A 80 5.80 -2.17 5.10
C LYS A 80 5.57 -0.77 4.53
N ALA A 81 4.57 -0.63 3.69
CA ALA A 81 4.24 0.67 3.12
C ALA A 81 3.81 1.65 4.22
N CYS A 82 3.05 1.16 5.20
CA CYS A 82 2.64 2.00 6.32
C CYS A 82 3.85 2.50 7.08
N GLU A 83 4.83 1.62 7.32
CA GLU A 83 6.04 2.01 8.03
C GLU A 83 6.86 3.00 7.21
N ALA A 84 6.74 2.93 5.89
CA ALA A 84 7.39 3.88 5.01
C ALA A 84 6.56 5.15 4.82
N LYS A 85 5.52 5.32 5.65
CA LYS A 85 4.69 6.52 5.71
C LYS A 85 3.73 6.71 4.54
N ILE A 86 3.38 5.62 3.89
CA ILE A 86 2.34 5.66 2.87
C ILE A 86 1.01 5.38 3.57
N ALA A 87 0.19 6.42 3.71
CA ALA A 87 -1.03 6.33 4.53
C ALA A 87 -1.98 5.21 4.08
N LEU A 88 -2.14 5.04 2.77
CA LEU A 88 -3.03 3.99 2.28
C LEU A 88 -2.51 2.59 2.65
N GLY A 89 -1.19 2.44 2.80
CA GLY A 89 -0.65 1.18 3.30
C GLY A 89 -1.16 0.87 4.68
N CYS A 90 -1.25 1.88 5.53
CA CYS A 90 -1.77 1.69 6.88
C CYS A 90 -3.22 1.23 6.85
N GLU A 91 -4.03 1.83 5.99
CA GLU A 91 -5.43 1.45 5.90
C GLU A 91 -5.59 0.03 5.38
N TYR A 92 -4.86 -0.33 4.34
CA TYR A 92 -4.94 -1.68 3.79
C TYR A 92 -4.43 -2.73 4.77
N ALA A 93 -3.35 -2.40 5.50
CA ALA A 93 -2.85 -3.31 6.52
C ALA A 93 -3.89 -3.51 7.62
N GLY A 94 -4.50 -2.42 8.08
CA GLY A 94 -5.54 -2.51 9.08
C GLY A 94 -6.70 -3.36 8.64
N SER A 95 -7.13 -3.18 7.38
CA SER A 95 -8.23 -3.95 6.84
C SER A 95 -7.89 -5.44 6.77
N ALA A 96 -6.66 -5.76 6.36
CA ALA A 96 -6.25 -7.15 6.25
C ALA A 96 -6.21 -7.82 7.62
N TYR A 97 -5.65 -7.14 8.60
CA TYR A 97 -5.63 -7.69 9.96
C TYR A 97 -7.04 -7.83 10.52
N TYR A 98 -7.92 -6.88 10.20
CA TYR A 98 -9.30 -6.97 10.65
C TYR A 98 -9.99 -8.21 10.08
N GLN A 99 -9.75 -8.48 8.80
CA GLN A 99 -10.34 -9.66 8.18
C GLN A 99 -9.83 -10.96 8.79
N GLU A 100 -8.60 -10.94 9.31
CA GLU A 100 -8.04 -12.10 9.99
C GLU A 100 -8.42 -12.14 11.45
N LYS A 101 -9.30 -11.23 11.87
CA LYS A 101 -9.76 -11.13 13.25
C LYS A 101 -8.66 -10.77 14.24
N GLN A 102 -7.61 -10.16 13.76
CA GLN A 102 -6.55 -9.62 14.62
C GLN A 102 -6.87 -8.17 14.89
N PHE A 103 -7.86 -7.95 15.73
CA PHE A 103 -8.46 -6.64 15.88
C PHE A 103 -7.54 -5.62 16.55
N ALA A 104 -6.72 -6.06 17.49
CA ALA A 104 -5.80 -5.15 18.15
C ALA A 104 -4.79 -4.57 17.15
N LYS A 105 -4.26 -5.44 16.28
CA LYS A 105 -3.34 -4.98 15.25
C LYS A 105 -4.05 -4.12 14.24
N ALA A 106 -5.26 -4.49 13.87
CA ALA A 106 -6.04 -3.69 12.94
C ALA A 106 -6.21 -2.27 13.46
N ALA A 107 -6.57 -2.14 14.74
CA ALA A 107 -6.74 -0.84 15.35
C ALA A 107 -5.46 -0.02 15.31
N GLU A 108 -4.33 -0.67 15.58
CA GLU A 108 -3.03 -0.01 15.52
C GLU A 108 -2.74 0.60 14.16
N TYR A 109 -2.98 -0.18 13.11
CA TYR A 109 -2.72 0.30 11.76
C TYR A 109 -3.72 1.37 11.33
N PHE A 110 -4.98 1.22 11.71
CA PHE A 110 -5.95 2.27 11.43
C PHE A 110 -5.57 3.58 12.13
N ASP A 111 -5.08 3.49 13.37
CA ASP A 111 -4.61 4.67 14.08
C ASP A 111 -3.48 5.35 13.31
N LYS A 112 -2.53 4.56 12.82
CA LYS A 112 -1.42 5.14 12.08
C LYS A 112 -1.89 5.85 10.83
N GLY A 113 -2.85 5.26 10.12
CA GLY A 113 -3.42 5.91 8.95
C GLY A 113 -4.15 7.19 9.31
N CYS A 114 -4.85 7.16 10.44
CA CYS A 114 -5.56 8.33 10.91
C CYS A 114 -4.59 9.46 11.24
N GLU A 115 -3.49 9.15 11.90
CA GLU A 115 -2.48 10.15 12.23
C GLU A 115 -1.87 10.78 10.99
N LYS A 116 -1.91 10.08 9.88
CA LYS A 116 -1.40 10.61 8.62
C LYS A 116 -2.46 11.37 7.84
N GLY A 117 -3.61 11.55 8.42
CA GLY A 117 -4.66 12.36 7.82
C GLY A 117 -5.67 11.61 6.97
N LEU A 118 -5.67 10.29 7.00
CA LEU A 118 -6.59 9.52 6.19
C LEU A 118 -7.90 9.33 6.96
N VAL A 119 -8.93 10.04 6.52
CA VAL A 119 -10.21 10.10 7.24
C VAL A 119 -10.85 8.72 7.38
N GLU A 120 -10.80 7.90 6.34
CA GLU A 120 -11.36 6.56 6.43
C GLU A 120 -10.69 5.74 7.51
N SER A 121 -9.37 5.88 7.66
CA SER A 121 -8.67 5.17 8.71
C SER A 121 -9.12 5.63 10.09
N CYS A 122 -9.41 6.92 10.22
CA CYS A 122 -9.93 7.43 11.48
C CYS A 122 -11.27 6.78 11.82
N LEU A 123 -12.13 6.66 10.82
CA LEU A 123 -13.42 6.02 11.02
C LEU A 123 -13.25 4.56 11.42
N PHE A 124 -12.39 3.84 10.73
CA PHE A 124 -12.17 2.43 11.03
C PHE A 124 -11.55 2.26 12.41
N ALA A 125 -10.63 3.13 12.80
CA ALA A 125 -10.06 3.10 14.14
C ALA A 125 -11.16 3.31 15.16
N GLY A 126 -12.02 4.28 14.92
CA GLY A 126 -13.12 4.55 15.81
C GLY A 126 -14.03 3.34 15.98
N TYR A 127 -14.41 2.71 14.88
CA TYR A 127 -15.22 1.51 14.98
C TYR A 127 -14.52 0.40 15.74
N THR A 128 -13.25 0.19 15.46
CA THR A 128 -12.52 -0.90 16.08
C THR A 128 -12.38 -0.73 17.59
N TYR A 129 -12.14 0.51 18.04
CA TYR A 129 -12.00 0.78 19.46
C TYR A 129 -13.34 0.94 20.16
N TYR A 130 -14.27 1.61 19.49
CA TYR A 130 -15.53 1.97 20.14
C TYR A 130 -16.52 0.82 20.17
N MET A 131 -16.57 0.04 19.09
CA MET A 131 -17.49 -1.08 18.98
C MET A 131 -16.74 -2.33 18.54
N PRO A 132 -15.79 -2.79 19.38
CA PRO A 132 -15.02 -3.97 18.99
C PRO A 132 -15.88 -5.22 19.05
N PRO A 133 -15.63 -6.20 18.19
CA PRO A 133 -16.30 -7.49 18.29
C PRO A 133 -16.05 -8.12 19.64
N ALA A 134 -17.00 -8.93 20.08
CA ALA A 134 -16.97 -9.49 21.43
C ALA A 134 -15.67 -10.24 21.74
N GLU A 135 -15.16 -11.02 20.77
CA GLU A 135 -13.96 -11.79 21.01
C GLU A 135 -12.70 -11.11 20.49
N SER A 136 -12.72 -9.81 20.33
CA SER A 136 -11.60 -9.12 19.72
C SER A 136 -10.38 -9.01 20.62
N GLY A 137 -10.59 -8.96 21.90
CA GLY A 137 -9.51 -8.67 22.83
C GLY A 137 -9.10 -7.21 22.85
N VAL A 138 -9.77 -6.37 22.09
CA VAL A 138 -9.50 -4.94 22.08
C VAL A 138 -10.34 -4.27 23.13
N GLU A 139 -9.71 -3.46 23.97
CA GLU A 139 -10.45 -2.73 24.98
C GLU A 139 -11.27 -1.64 24.32
N LYS A 140 -12.52 -1.52 24.74
CA LYS A 140 -13.37 -0.46 24.24
C LYS A 140 -12.81 0.86 24.72
N ASP A 141 -12.50 1.72 23.77
CA ASP A 141 -11.89 3.00 24.10
C ASP A 141 -12.91 4.12 23.90
N ASN A 142 -12.90 5.04 24.82
CA ASN A 142 -13.81 6.18 24.74
C ASN A 142 -13.21 7.17 23.75
N LEU A 143 -14.00 7.58 22.77
CA LEU A 143 -13.52 8.51 21.77
C LEU A 143 -13.05 9.83 22.37
N THR A 144 -13.59 10.22 23.52
CA THR A 144 -13.16 11.45 24.16
C THR A 144 -11.79 11.32 24.82
N ASP A 145 -11.35 10.09 25.09
CA ASP A 145 -10.04 9.87 25.67
C ASP A 145 -8.95 9.83 24.63
N ARG A 146 -9.33 9.74 23.38
CA ARG A 146 -8.34 9.73 22.32
C ARG A 146 -8.06 11.15 21.88
N LYS A 147 -6.89 11.36 21.33
CA LYS A 147 -6.61 12.67 20.77
C LYS A 147 -7.59 12.89 19.63
N SER A 148 -7.92 14.14 19.42
CA SER A 148 -8.86 14.47 18.39
C SER A 148 -8.47 13.84 17.06
N VAL A 149 -9.42 13.17 16.43
CA VAL A 149 -9.20 12.59 15.12
C VAL A 149 -9.95 13.39 14.09
N VAL A 150 -10.44 14.52 14.47
CA VAL A 150 -11.21 15.37 13.57
C VAL A 150 -10.31 16.34 12.87
#